data_a9fd0e2e4bcc3b46217c8d8913b41e83
#
_entry.id   a9fd0e2e4bcc3b46217c8d8913b41e83
#
_cell.length_a   1.000
_cell.length_b   1.000
_cell.length_c   1.000
_cell.angle_alpha   90.00
_cell.angle_beta   90.00
_cell.angle_gamma   90.00
#
_symmetry.space_group_name_H-M   'P 1'
#
loop_
_entity.id
_entity.type
_entity.pdbx_description
1 polymer ?
#
loop_
_entity_poly.entity_id
_entity_poly.type
_entity_poly.pdbx_seq_one_letter_code
_entity_poly.pdbx_strand_id
1 'polypeptide(L)'
;MRPSLKYLLLVAPAALMIAVLFLYPLGFSLIAAFTNDARQLTFAHFSKVYALYSSDILFTLVIVLVSVALLAVISITLSAVITLSPCRPIVRMLGFLYRLPLFIPFIVAAQMMRTFLAKNGLMNNALVATDLFTPLETVSWLGWKGIIITFVWKQLAFATLLICGAMAALEQSQILAARNLGASRPRILFDIILPQVLPAIGVALVLSTVTMMSVLSVPLMIGVGTPTMMTVDMAFRVNSYGDYAVANALGVVSLLICGALSWFYLRHSLQQKGGE
;
A
#
# COMPACT_ATOMS: atom_id res chain seq x y z
N MET A 1 35.17 -5.04 -17.05
CA MET A 1 34.91 -6.12 -18.04
C MET A 1 33.90 -5.57 -19.05
N ARG A 2 34.24 -5.54 -20.33
CA ARG A 2 33.26 -5.16 -21.37
C ARG A 2 32.25 -6.31 -21.48
N PRO A 3 30.93 -6.08 -21.29
CA PRO A 3 29.95 -7.13 -21.50
C PRO A 3 30.09 -7.64 -22.94
N SER A 4 30.20 -8.95 -23.10
CA SER A 4 30.31 -9.50 -24.44
C SER A 4 29.01 -9.20 -25.19
N LEU A 5 29.11 -8.85 -26.49
CA LEU A 5 27.96 -8.51 -27.36
C LEU A 5 26.85 -9.58 -27.26
N LYS A 6 27.19 -10.81 -26.99
CA LYS A 6 26.26 -11.92 -26.77
C LYS A 6 25.33 -11.71 -25.56
N TYR A 7 25.82 -11.17 -24.43
CA TYR A 7 24.97 -10.88 -23.29
C TYR A 7 24.05 -9.68 -23.53
N LEU A 8 24.53 -8.68 -24.28
CA LEU A 8 23.70 -7.55 -24.71
C LEU A 8 22.55 -8.00 -25.61
N LEU A 9 22.82 -8.86 -26.59
CA LEU A 9 21.78 -9.40 -27.47
C LEU A 9 20.75 -10.26 -26.71
N LEU A 10 21.17 -10.97 -25.64
CA LEU A 10 20.28 -11.79 -24.84
C LEU A 10 19.31 -10.94 -23.98
N VAL A 11 19.78 -9.78 -23.48
CA VAL A 11 18.98 -8.86 -22.65
C VAL A 11 18.19 -7.86 -23.50
N ALA A 12 18.60 -7.62 -24.76
CA ALA A 12 18.00 -6.62 -25.64
C ALA A 12 16.46 -6.75 -25.80
N PRO A 13 15.87 -7.95 -26.01
CA PRO A 13 14.42 -8.06 -26.13
C PRO A 13 13.65 -7.59 -24.89
N ALA A 14 14.13 -7.98 -23.69
CA ALA A 14 13.53 -7.57 -22.42
C ALA A 14 13.69 -6.06 -22.18
N ALA A 15 14.88 -5.51 -22.46
CA ALA A 15 15.16 -4.09 -22.36
C ALA A 15 14.28 -3.27 -23.33
N LEU A 16 14.10 -3.76 -24.58
CA LEU A 16 13.24 -3.13 -25.56
C LEU A 16 11.76 -3.13 -25.11
N MET A 17 11.26 -4.25 -24.58
CA MET A 17 9.90 -4.32 -24.01
C MET A 17 9.71 -3.31 -22.88
N ILE A 18 10.65 -3.20 -21.96
CA ILE A 18 10.60 -2.22 -20.87
C ILE A 18 10.60 -0.80 -21.44
N ALA A 19 11.47 -0.51 -22.40
CA ALA A 19 11.57 0.81 -23.03
C ALA A 19 10.26 1.21 -23.72
N VAL A 20 9.68 0.32 -24.54
CA VAL A 20 8.49 0.61 -25.34
C VAL A 20 7.21 0.59 -24.52
N LEU A 21 7.04 -0.40 -23.62
CA LEU A 21 5.78 -0.56 -22.89
C LEU A 21 5.72 0.22 -21.58
N PHE A 22 6.86 0.62 -21.02
CA PHE A 22 6.92 1.32 -19.75
C PHE A 22 7.52 2.72 -19.88
N LEU A 23 8.77 2.85 -20.36
CA LEU A 23 9.45 4.15 -20.40
C LEU A 23 8.84 5.12 -21.40
N TYR A 24 8.42 4.64 -22.58
CA TYR A 24 7.79 5.50 -23.59
C TYR A 24 6.45 6.09 -23.13
N PRO A 25 5.44 5.33 -22.61
CA PRO A 25 4.22 5.90 -22.09
C PRO A 25 4.44 6.82 -20.89
N LEU A 26 5.38 6.46 -20.00
CA LEU A 26 5.75 7.30 -18.86
C LEU A 26 6.34 8.64 -19.32
N GLY A 27 7.29 8.61 -20.27
CA GLY A 27 7.87 9.82 -20.87
C GLY A 27 6.82 10.68 -21.56
N PHE A 28 5.90 10.06 -22.31
CA PHE A 28 4.81 10.77 -22.95
C PHE A 28 3.87 11.45 -21.91
N SER A 29 3.51 10.74 -20.83
CA SER A 29 2.69 11.27 -19.74
C SER A 29 3.39 12.46 -19.05
N LEU A 30 4.70 12.35 -18.81
CA LEU A 30 5.51 13.44 -18.25
C LEU A 30 5.51 14.66 -19.18
N ILE A 31 5.79 14.47 -20.47
CA ILE A 31 5.79 15.56 -21.45
C ILE A 31 4.40 16.23 -21.50
N ALA A 32 3.32 15.46 -21.56
CA ALA A 32 1.95 15.98 -21.59
C ALA A 32 1.58 16.77 -20.32
N ALA A 33 2.13 16.44 -19.16
CA ALA A 33 1.92 17.20 -17.93
C ALA A 33 2.57 18.60 -17.97
N PHE A 34 3.67 18.75 -18.70
CA PHE A 34 4.44 19.99 -18.79
C PHE A 34 4.27 20.77 -20.11
N THR A 35 3.40 20.34 -21.02
CA THR A 35 3.19 21.01 -22.30
C THR A 35 1.73 21.42 -22.49
N ASN A 36 1.51 22.61 -23.10
CA ASN A 36 0.20 23.06 -23.55
C ASN A 36 -0.14 22.53 -24.96
N ASP A 37 -1.35 22.86 -25.45
CA ASP A 37 -1.81 22.46 -26.79
C ASP A 37 -0.92 22.99 -27.94
N ALA A 38 -0.20 24.10 -27.70
CA ALA A 38 0.79 24.66 -28.62
C ALA A 38 2.18 24.00 -28.50
N ARG A 39 2.32 22.89 -27.73
CA ARG A 39 3.58 22.19 -27.43
C ARG A 39 4.65 23.06 -26.75
N GLN A 40 4.26 24.10 -26.06
CA GLN A 40 5.14 24.95 -25.27
C GLN A 40 5.16 24.47 -23.83
N LEU A 41 6.31 24.62 -23.15
CA LEU A 41 6.44 24.29 -21.72
C LEU A 41 5.54 25.19 -20.88
N THR A 42 4.78 24.59 -19.98
CA THR A 42 3.86 25.26 -19.09
C THR A 42 3.76 24.60 -17.74
N PHE A 43 3.53 25.38 -16.70
CA PHE A 43 3.18 24.90 -15.36
C PHE A 43 1.69 25.14 -15.03
N ALA A 44 0.89 25.59 -16.00
CA ALA A 44 -0.53 25.90 -15.82
C ALA A 44 -1.33 24.69 -15.32
N HIS A 45 -0.99 23.47 -15.76
CA HIS A 45 -1.66 22.26 -15.32
C HIS A 45 -1.40 22.00 -13.81
N PHE A 46 -0.18 22.24 -13.32
CA PHE A 46 0.16 22.10 -11.89
C PHE A 46 -0.50 23.19 -11.04
N SER A 47 -0.60 24.43 -11.55
CA SER A 47 -1.35 25.51 -10.90
C SER A 47 -2.83 25.13 -10.76
N LYS A 48 -3.43 24.54 -11.80
CA LYS A 48 -4.81 24.04 -11.80
C LYS A 48 -4.97 22.85 -10.84
N VAL A 49 -3.99 21.93 -10.77
CA VAL A 49 -3.96 20.83 -9.80
C VAL A 49 -3.93 21.39 -8.37
N TYR A 50 -3.06 22.34 -8.07
CA TYR A 50 -2.99 22.95 -6.75
C TYR A 50 -4.29 23.66 -6.35
N ALA A 51 -4.86 24.44 -7.26
CA ALA A 51 -6.09 25.20 -6.99
C ALA A 51 -7.32 24.33 -6.75
N LEU A 52 -7.44 23.19 -7.47
CA LEU A 52 -8.65 22.35 -7.46
C LEU A 52 -8.51 21.10 -6.58
N TYR A 53 -7.30 20.54 -6.40
CA TYR A 53 -7.08 19.21 -5.80
C TYR A 53 -6.17 19.22 -4.59
N SER A 54 -5.78 20.37 -4.04
CA SER A 54 -4.90 20.44 -2.87
C SER A 54 -5.48 19.70 -1.66
N SER A 55 -6.79 19.79 -1.42
CA SER A 55 -7.48 19.06 -0.35
C SER A 55 -7.53 17.56 -0.61
N ASP A 56 -7.71 17.14 -1.87
CA ASP A 56 -7.78 15.73 -2.25
C ASP A 56 -6.39 15.07 -2.19
N ILE A 57 -5.34 15.81 -2.54
CA ILE A 57 -3.94 15.40 -2.35
C ILE A 57 -3.64 15.18 -0.86
N LEU A 58 -3.99 16.16 -0.01
CA LEU A 58 -3.79 16.04 1.44
C LEU A 58 -4.61 14.87 2.02
N PHE A 59 -5.87 14.75 1.61
CA PHE A 59 -6.73 13.64 2.00
C PHE A 59 -6.13 12.28 1.63
N THR A 60 -5.63 12.14 0.38
CA THR A 60 -4.94 10.92 -0.07
C THR A 60 -3.75 10.59 0.81
N LEU A 61 -2.89 11.58 1.11
CA LEU A 61 -1.71 11.40 1.96
C LEU A 61 -2.10 10.96 3.38
N VAL A 62 -3.09 11.59 3.99
CA VAL A 62 -3.56 11.25 5.34
C VAL A 62 -4.13 9.82 5.37
N ILE A 63 -5.01 9.48 4.42
CA ILE A 63 -5.60 8.14 4.33
C ILE A 63 -4.53 7.06 4.17
N VAL A 64 -3.58 7.27 3.26
CA VAL A 64 -2.50 6.31 3.02
C VAL A 64 -1.58 6.20 4.23
N LEU A 65 -1.18 7.34 4.84
CA LEU A 65 -0.32 7.35 6.03
C LEU A 65 -0.95 6.59 7.20
N VAL A 66 -2.22 6.87 7.50
CA VAL A 66 -2.96 6.18 8.58
C VAL A 66 -3.11 4.70 8.26
N SER A 67 -3.44 4.35 7.02
CA SER A 67 -3.57 2.96 6.59
C SER A 67 -2.25 2.19 6.73
N VAL A 68 -1.14 2.79 6.32
CA VAL A 68 0.20 2.18 6.41
C VAL A 68 0.66 2.05 7.86
N ALA A 69 0.38 3.05 8.71
CA ALA A 69 0.69 2.97 10.14
C ALA A 69 -0.08 1.84 10.83
N LEU A 70 -1.39 1.73 10.58
CA LEU A 70 -2.21 0.62 11.09
C LEU A 70 -1.75 -0.73 10.53
N LEU A 71 -1.45 -0.79 9.24
CA LEU A 71 -0.93 -1.98 8.58
C LEU A 71 0.38 -2.44 9.23
N ALA A 72 1.31 -1.52 9.51
CA ALA A 72 2.57 -1.83 10.18
C ALA A 72 2.34 -2.48 11.54
N VAL A 73 1.54 -1.86 12.39
CA VAL A 73 1.24 -2.37 13.75
C VAL A 73 0.60 -3.76 13.67
N ILE A 74 -0.44 -3.92 12.83
CA ILE A 74 -1.19 -5.18 12.75
C ILE A 74 -0.34 -6.28 12.12
N SER A 75 0.40 -6.01 11.03
CA SER A 75 1.21 -7.02 10.35
C SER A 75 2.42 -7.47 11.18
N ILE A 76 3.08 -6.55 11.89
CA ILE A 76 4.18 -6.88 12.81
C ILE A 76 3.66 -7.74 13.97
N THR A 77 2.55 -7.33 14.60
CA THR A 77 1.94 -8.08 15.71
C THR A 77 1.51 -9.47 15.26
N LEU A 78 0.86 -9.57 14.11
CA LEU A 78 0.41 -10.85 13.55
C LEU A 78 1.58 -11.75 13.22
N SER A 79 2.63 -11.22 12.59
CA SER A 79 3.86 -11.95 12.28
C SER A 79 4.58 -12.42 13.53
N ALA A 80 4.64 -11.59 14.59
CA ALA A 80 5.22 -11.96 15.88
C ALA A 80 4.42 -13.10 16.54
N VAL A 81 3.09 -13.04 16.52
CA VAL A 81 2.25 -14.13 17.06
C VAL A 81 2.47 -15.42 16.27
N ILE A 82 2.50 -15.37 14.95
CA ILE A 82 2.72 -16.55 14.10
C ILE A 82 4.12 -17.17 14.37
N THR A 83 5.15 -16.35 14.57
CA THR A 83 6.54 -16.82 14.71
C THR A 83 6.86 -17.26 16.16
N LEU A 84 6.36 -16.57 17.18
CA LEU A 84 6.76 -16.76 18.58
C LEU A 84 5.74 -17.54 19.43
N SER A 85 4.50 -17.73 18.96
CA SER A 85 3.47 -18.41 19.74
C SER A 85 3.73 -19.92 19.82
N PRO A 86 3.59 -20.53 21.01
CA PRO A 86 3.65 -21.99 21.17
C PRO A 86 2.34 -22.66 20.79
N CYS A 87 1.24 -21.91 20.63
CA CYS A 87 -0.09 -22.44 20.39
C CYS A 87 -0.28 -22.77 18.91
N ARG A 88 0.07 -24.01 18.52
CA ARG A 88 -0.01 -24.49 17.12
C ARG A 88 -1.37 -24.29 16.44
N PRO A 89 -2.54 -24.52 17.11
CA PRO A 89 -3.84 -24.27 16.49
C PRO A 89 -4.04 -22.80 16.10
N ILE A 90 -3.69 -21.86 17.00
CA ILE A 90 -3.80 -20.42 16.73
C ILE A 90 -2.90 -20.02 15.56
N VAL A 91 -1.64 -20.48 15.55
CA VAL A 91 -0.69 -20.20 14.48
C VAL A 91 -1.21 -20.71 13.13
N ARG A 92 -1.77 -21.93 13.10
CA ARG A 92 -2.33 -22.53 11.88
C ARG A 92 -3.55 -21.74 11.38
N MET A 93 -4.46 -21.39 12.30
CA MET A 93 -5.66 -20.62 11.98
C MET A 93 -5.31 -19.22 11.46
N LEU A 94 -4.47 -18.48 12.17
CA LEU A 94 -4.02 -17.16 11.74
C LEU A 94 -3.23 -17.23 10.43
N GLY A 95 -2.36 -18.25 10.30
CA GLY A 95 -1.59 -18.51 9.09
C GLY A 95 -2.45 -18.80 7.85
N PHE A 96 -3.63 -19.34 8.01
CA PHE A 96 -4.62 -19.51 6.94
C PHE A 96 -5.39 -18.21 6.68
N LEU A 97 -5.96 -17.61 7.73
CA LEU A 97 -6.87 -16.46 7.61
C LEU A 97 -6.22 -15.22 6.99
N TYR A 98 -4.99 -14.88 7.38
CA TYR A 98 -4.35 -13.67 6.86
C TYR A 98 -4.04 -13.75 5.36
N ARG A 99 -3.94 -14.97 4.80
CA ARG A 99 -3.65 -15.17 3.37
C ARG A 99 -4.86 -14.99 2.47
N LEU A 100 -6.08 -15.14 3.01
CA LEU A 100 -7.31 -15.09 2.22
C LEU A 100 -7.44 -13.81 1.37
N PRO A 101 -7.19 -12.60 1.90
CA PRO A 101 -7.33 -11.38 1.11
C PRO A 101 -6.39 -11.32 -0.09
N LEU A 102 -5.29 -12.10 -0.12
CA LEU A 102 -4.34 -12.09 -1.23
C LEU A 102 -4.99 -12.56 -2.54
N PHE A 103 -5.90 -13.52 -2.45
CA PHE A 103 -6.56 -14.12 -3.62
C PHE A 103 -7.78 -13.34 -4.12
N ILE A 104 -8.18 -12.27 -3.41
CA ILE A 104 -9.34 -11.45 -3.77
C ILE A 104 -8.88 -10.25 -4.58
N PRO A 105 -9.33 -10.04 -5.84
CA PRO A 105 -9.01 -8.82 -6.60
C PRO A 105 -9.49 -7.56 -5.86
N PHE A 106 -8.79 -6.43 -6.02
CA PHE A 106 -9.13 -5.18 -5.31
C PHE A 106 -10.55 -4.69 -5.57
N ILE A 107 -11.05 -4.83 -6.80
CA ILE A 107 -12.41 -4.41 -7.16
C ILE A 107 -13.46 -5.24 -6.42
N VAL A 108 -13.24 -6.55 -6.30
CA VAL A 108 -14.12 -7.46 -5.56
C VAL A 108 -14.06 -7.15 -4.06
N ALA A 109 -12.86 -6.94 -3.53
CA ALA A 109 -12.65 -6.53 -2.14
C ALA A 109 -13.38 -5.23 -1.81
N ALA A 110 -13.29 -4.23 -2.69
CA ALA A 110 -14.00 -2.96 -2.53
C ALA A 110 -15.53 -3.14 -2.50
N GLN A 111 -16.07 -3.96 -3.42
CA GLN A 111 -17.51 -4.25 -3.46
C GLN A 111 -17.97 -5.04 -2.22
N MET A 112 -17.20 -6.04 -1.79
CA MET A 112 -17.50 -6.80 -0.56
C MET A 112 -17.51 -5.86 0.65
N MET A 113 -16.51 -4.99 0.80
CA MET A 113 -16.43 -4.05 1.92
C MET A 113 -17.52 -2.98 1.84
N ARG A 114 -17.88 -2.51 0.64
CA ARG A 114 -19.02 -1.60 0.47
C ARG A 114 -20.31 -2.22 1.00
N THR A 115 -20.59 -3.47 0.65
CA THR A 115 -21.79 -4.20 1.13
C THR A 115 -21.71 -4.48 2.64
N PHE A 116 -20.54 -4.80 3.15
CA PHE A 116 -20.32 -5.11 4.56
C PHE A 116 -20.47 -3.88 5.46
N LEU A 117 -19.86 -2.73 5.07
CA LEU A 117 -19.74 -1.51 5.86
C LEU A 117 -20.91 -0.51 5.67
N ALA A 118 -21.84 -0.78 4.77
CA ALA A 118 -23.03 0.06 4.56
C ALA A 118 -23.90 0.15 5.83
N LYS A 119 -24.73 1.21 5.92
CA LYS A 119 -25.66 1.39 7.04
C LYS A 119 -26.54 0.15 7.28
N ASN A 120 -27.08 -0.43 6.21
CA ASN A 120 -27.89 -1.65 6.26
C ASN A 120 -27.05 -2.87 5.81
N GLY A 121 -25.73 -2.84 6.02
CA GLY A 121 -24.79 -3.87 5.62
C GLY A 121 -24.71 -5.03 6.60
N LEU A 122 -23.97 -6.07 6.20
CA LEU A 122 -23.83 -7.30 7.01
C LEU A 122 -23.29 -7.03 8.41
N MET A 123 -22.35 -6.08 8.57
CA MET A 123 -21.79 -5.73 9.89
C MET A 123 -22.86 -5.20 10.83
N ASN A 124 -23.61 -4.18 10.40
CA ASN A 124 -24.65 -3.60 11.24
C ASN A 124 -25.81 -4.59 11.52
N ASN A 125 -26.21 -5.37 10.51
CA ASN A 125 -27.25 -6.39 10.69
C ASN A 125 -26.81 -7.47 11.69
N ALA A 126 -25.54 -7.87 11.69
CA ALA A 126 -25.02 -8.81 12.70
C ALA A 126 -25.00 -8.19 14.11
N LEU A 127 -24.66 -6.91 14.25
CA LEU A 127 -24.69 -6.20 15.54
C LEU A 127 -26.12 -6.05 16.08
N VAL A 128 -27.10 -5.82 15.21
CA VAL A 128 -28.51 -5.77 15.59
C VAL A 128 -29.03 -7.17 15.94
N ALA A 129 -28.64 -8.20 15.20
CA ALA A 129 -29.06 -9.59 15.48
C ALA A 129 -28.50 -10.15 16.79
N THR A 130 -27.41 -9.57 17.30
CA THR A 130 -26.79 -9.92 18.60
C THR A 130 -27.22 -8.98 19.74
N ASP A 131 -28.23 -8.13 19.53
CA ASP A 131 -28.74 -7.13 20.48
C ASP A 131 -27.68 -6.13 20.99
N LEU A 132 -26.55 -6.01 20.29
CA LEU A 132 -25.50 -5.04 20.61
C LEU A 132 -25.86 -3.62 20.16
N PHE A 133 -26.65 -3.51 19.08
CA PHE A 133 -27.17 -2.24 18.54
C PHE A 133 -28.66 -2.34 18.28
N THR A 134 -29.36 -1.21 18.42
CA THR A 134 -30.72 -1.09 17.90
C THR A 134 -30.67 -0.70 16.41
N PRO A 135 -31.73 -0.98 15.61
CA PRO A 135 -31.80 -0.59 14.20
C PRO A 135 -31.60 0.91 13.95
N LEU A 136 -31.89 1.77 14.95
CA LEU A 136 -31.73 3.23 14.87
C LEU A 136 -30.29 3.67 15.08
N GLU A 137 -29.47 2.89 15.77
CA GLU A 137 -28.06 3.20 16.07
C GLU A 137 -27.11 2.79 14.94
N THR A 138 -27.61 2.09 13.91
CA THR A 138 -26.78 1.68 12.77
C THR A 138 -26.25 2.88 12.01
N VAL A 139 -24.94 2.89 11.75
CA VAL A 139 -24.23 3.95 11.01
C VAL A 139 -23.50 3.40 9.80
N SER A 140 -23.36 4.21 8.78
CA SER A 140 -22.52 3.86 7.63
C SER A 140 -21.05 4.06 7.97
N TRP A 141 -20.24 3.04 7.73
CA TRP A 141 -18.78 3.10 7.84
C TRP A 141 -18.11 3.36 6.48
N LEU A 142 -18.90 3.69 5.46
CA LEU A 142 -18.38 4.13 4.15
C LEU A 142 -17.67 5.48 4.28
N GLY A 143 -16.93 5.86 3.25
CA GLY A 143 -16.08 7.06 3.26
C GLY A 143 -14.68 6.74 3.76
N TRP A 144 -13.99 7.72 4.35
CA TRP A 144 -12.58 7.61 4.75
C TRP A 144 -12.29 6.42 5.69
N LYS A 145 -13.18 6.14 6.65
CA LYS A 145 -13.05 4.99 7.56
C LYS A 145 -13.06 3.66 6.80
N GLY A 146 -14.01 3.50 5.89
CA GLY A 146 -14.14 2.30 5.06
C GLY A 146 -12.96 2.10 4.11
N ILE A 147 -12.41 3.19 3.56
CA ILE A 147 -11.20 3.15 2.71
C ILE A 147 -10.01 2.63 3.52
N ILE A 148 -9.76 3.19 4.72
CA ILE A 148 -8.68 2.74 5.61
C ILE A 148 -8.82 1.27 5.97
N ILE A 149 -10.01 0.85 6.43
CA ILE A 149 -10.29 -0.55 6.81
C ILE A 149 -10.00 -1.48 5.62
N THR A 150 -10.48 -1.11 4.43
CA THR A 150 -10.31 -1.93 3.22
C THR A 150 -8.86 -2.02 2.79
N PHE A 151 -8.12 -0.92 2.83
CA PHE A 151 -6.70 -0.90 2.50
C PHE A 151 -5.89 -1.75 3.47
N VAL A 152 -6.09 -1.58 4.77
CA VAL A 152 -5.41 -2.36 5.81
C VAL A 152 -5.72 -3.85 5.64
N TRP A 153 -6.99 -4.22 5.55
CA TRP A 153 -7.41 -5.61 5.38
C TRP A 153 -6.80 -6.24 4.12
N LYS A 154 -6.84 -5.53 3.00
CA LYS A 154 -6.36 -6.05 1.72
C LYS A 154 -4.84 -6.21 1.68
N GLN A 155 -4.10 -5.25 2.23
CA GLN A 155 -2.63 -5.26 2.25
C GLN A 155 -2.04 -6.08 3.39
N LEU A 156 -2.85 -6.44 4.40
CA LEU A 156 -2.41 -7.24 5.54
C LEU A 156 -1.78 -8.58 5.11
N ALA A 157 -2.37 -9.23 4.11
CA ALA A 157 -1.86 -10.49 3.58
C ALA A 157 -0.45 -10.36 3.00
N PHE A 158 -0.24 -9.34 2.18
CA PHE A 158 1.05 -9.08 1.53
C PHE A 158 2.13 -8.68 2.54
N ALA A 159 1.83 -7.70 3.41
CA ALA A 159 2.79 -7.22 4.41
C ALA A 159 3.17 -8.33 5.40
N THR A 160 2.17 -9.06 5.93
CA THR A 160 2.43 -10.17 6.86
C THR A 160 3.24 -11.30 6.22
N LEU A 161 2.98 -11.63 4.94
CA LEU A 161 3.73 -12.66 4.23
C LEU A 161 5.22 -12.31 4.13
N LEU A 162 5.55 -11.07 3.75
CA LEU A 162 6.93 -10.60 3.66
C LEU A 162 7.62 -10.57 5.03
N ILE A 163 6.94 -10.04 6.05
CA ILE A 163 7.48 -9.94 7.41
C ILE A 163 7.68 -11.33 8.03
N CYS A 164 6.70 -12.24 7.90
CA CYS A 164 6.84 -13.62 8.36
C CYS A 164 7.97 -14.35 7.64
N GLY A 165 8.12 -14.13 6.32
CA GLY A 165 9.22 -14.69 5.55
C GLY A 165 10.59 -14.24 6.06
N ALA A 166 10.73 -12.94 6.35
CA ALA A 166 11.97 -12.40 6.93
C ALA A 166 12.23 -12.95 8.34
N MET A 167 11.19 -13.00 9.19
CA MET A 167 11.33 -13.59 10.54
C MET A 167 11.69 -15.09 10.51
N ALA A 168 11.16 -15.83 9.54
CA ALA A 168 11.47 -17.27 9.38
C ALA A 168 12.90 -17.52 8.88
N ALA A 169 13.51 -16.54 8.22
CA ALA A 169 14.89 -16.63 7.73
C ALA A 169 15.95 -16.35 8.82
N LEU A 170 15.53 -15.88 10.00
CA LEU A 170 16.46 -15.61 11.11
C LEU A 170 16.99 -16.90 11.72
N GLU A 171 18.22 -16.83 12.24
CA GLU A 171 18.83 -17.95 12.95
C GLU A 171 18.09 -18.27 14.25
N GLN A 172 17.51 -19.46 14.32
CA GLN A 172 16.78 -19.94 15.49
C GLN A 172 17.67 -20.05 16.75
N SER A 173 18.97 -20.22 16.58
CA SER A 173 19.97 -20.27 17.64
C SER A 173 19.94 -19.03 18.54
N GLN A 174 19.81 -17.83 17.92
CA GLN A 174 19.73 -16.54 18.65
C GLN A 174 18.46 -16.46 19.52
N ILE A 175 17.32 -16.89 18.96
CA ILE A 175 16.04 -16.90 19.67
C ILE A 175 16.07 -17.90 20.85
N LEU A 176 16.66 -19.10 20.62
CA LEU A 176 16.79 -20.12 21.66
C LEU A 176 17.75 -19.69 22.76
N ALA A 177 18.89 -19.09 22.42
CA ALA A 177 19.84 -18.55 23.41
C ALA A 177 19.19 -17.50 24.31
N ALA A 178 18.45 -16.55 23.70
CA ALA A 178 17.73 -15.54 24.48
C ALA A 178 16.66 -16.14 25.39
N ARG A 179 15.94 -17.17 24.95
CA ARG A 179 14.98 -17.91 25.79
C ARG A 179 15.66 -18.60 26.97
N ASN A 180 16.80 -19.24 26.75
CA ASN A 180 17.57 -19.91 27.80
C ASN A 180 18.10 -18.93 28.84
N LEU A 181 18.35 -17.67 28.44
CA LEU A 181 18.68 -16.57 29.35
C LEU A 181 17.46 -15.93 30.04
N GLY A 182 16.26 -16.48 29.84
CA GLY A 182 15.03 -16.01 30.48
C GLY A 182 14.37 -14.79 29.81
N ALA A 183 14.77 -14.43 28.57
CA ALA A 183 14.14 -13.31 27.87
C ALA A 183 12.67 -13.61 27.54
N SER A 184 11.78 -12.66 27.85
CA SER A 184 10.36 -12.73 27.50
C SER A 184 10.16 -12.60 25.99
N ARG A 185 9.03 -13.11 25.45
CA ARG A 185 8.72 -13.01 24.00
C ARG A 185 8.69 -11.58 23.46
N PRO A 186 8.09 -10.58 24.16
CA PRO A 186 8.17 -9.19 23.73
C PRO A 186 9.63 -8.71 23.63
N ARG A 187 10.45 -9.05 24.63
CA ARG A 187 11.87 -8.69 24.62
C ARG A 187 12.61 -9.29 23.43
N ILE A 188 12.40 -10.57 23.14
CA ILE A 188 12.96 -11.23 21.96
C ILE A 188 12.50 -10.55 20.67
N LEU A 189 11.22 -10.16 20.60
CA LEU A 189 10.67 -9.46 19.43
C LEU A 189 11.35 -8.10 19.24
N PHE A 190 11.41 -7.26 20.27
CA PHE A 190 11.88 -5.87 20.14
C PHE A 190 13.41 -5.78 20.06
N ASP A 191 14.13 -6.59 20.83
CA ASP A 191 15.59 -6.47 20.95
C ASP A 191 16.35 -7.33 19.91
N ILE A 192 15.75 -8.43 19.41
CA ILE A 192 16.46 -9.37 18.53
C ILE A 192 15.83 -9.43 17.12
N ILE A 193 14.51 -9.68 17.05
CA ILE A 193 13.86 -9.95 15.77
C ILE A 193 13.64 -8.66 14.98
N LEU A 194 13.00 -7.68 15.61
CA LEU A 194 12.55 -6.45 14.94
C LEU A 194 13.70 -5.68 14.28
N PRO A 195 14.85 -5.47 14.94
CA PRO A 195 15.98 -4.78 14.31
C PRO A 195 16.51 -5.50 13.06
N GLN A 196 16.53 -6.83 13.08
CA GLN A 196 17.04 -7.63 11.95
C GLN A 196 16.07 -7.67 10.76
N VAL A 197 14.74 -7.64 11.01
CA VAL A 197 13.73 -7.68 9.96
C VAL A 197 13.25 -6.29 9.53
N LEU A 198 13.73 -5.22 10.14
CA LEU A 198 13.36 -3.84 9.84
C LEU A 198 13.47 -3.50 8.34
N PRO A 199 14.53 -3.92 7.61
CA PRO A 199 14.59 -3.71 6.17
C PRO A 199 13.44 -4.37 5.39
N ALA A 200 13.04 -5.58 5.77
CA ALA A 200 11.93 -6.27 5.12
C ALA A 200 10.58 -5.62 5.44
N ILE A 201 10.39 -5.14 6.67
CA ILE A 201 9.22 -4.34 7.05
C ILE A 201 9.13 -3.08 6.20
N GLY A 202 10.23 -2.35 6.05
CA GLY A 202 10.27 -1.15 5.23
C GLY A 202 9.90 -1.42 3.77
N VAL A 203 10.44 -2.48 3.15
CA VAL A 203 10.04 -2.90 1.78
C VAL A 203 8.54 -3.18 1.73
N ALA A 204 8.01 -3.96 2.67
CA ALA A 204 6.59 -4.30 2.70
C ALA A 204 5.71 -3.05 2.79
N LEU A 205 6.07 -2.08 3.63
CA LEU A 205 5.30 -0.84 3.82
C LEU A 205 5.41 0.11 2.63
N VAL A 206 6.59 0.26 2.02
CA VAL A 206 6.78 1.08 0.81
C VAL A 206 5.96 0.52 -0.35
N LEU A 207 6.04 -0.79 -0.62
CA LEU A 207 5.26 -1.42 -1.69
C LEU A 207 3.75 -1.33 -1.42
N SER A 208 3.33 -1.47 -0.16
CA SER A 208 1.93 -1.27 0.23
C SER A 208 1.48 0.18 0.01
N THR A 209 2.33 1.16 0.33
CA THR A 209 2.07 2.59 0.08
C THR A 209 1.85 2.86 -1.41
N VAL A 210 2.77 2.40 -2.26
CA VAL A 210 2.67 2.56 -3.72
C VAL A 210 1.39 1.91 -4.24
N THR A 211 1.04 0.71 -3.74
CA THR A 211 -0.20 0.04 -4.13
C THR A 211 -1.43 0.83 -3.71
N MET A 212 -1.51 1.33 -2.46
CA MET A 212 -2.63 2.14 -1.97
C MET A 212 -2.78 3.44 -2.75
N MET A 213 -1.67 4.08 -3.13
CA MET A 213 -1.65 5.29 -3.96
C MET A 213 -2.11 5.04 -5.40
N SER A 214 -2.06 3.80 -5.89
CA SER A 214 -2.37 3.44 -7.29
C SER A 214 -3.79 2.87 -7.47
N VAL A 215 -4.40 2.36 -6.39
CA VAL A 215 -5.70 1.68 -6.47
C VAL A 215 -6.83 2.68 -6.61
N LEU A 216 -7.60 2.56 -7.71
CA LEU A 216 -8.80 3.35 -8.00
C LEU A 216 -10.07 2.73 -7.40
N SER A 217 -10.21 1.40 -7.44
CA SER A 217 -11.46 0.72 -7.12
C SER A 217 -11.96 0.93 -5.69
N VAL A 218 -11.04 0.99 -4.72
CA VAL A 218 -11.40 1.15 -3.30
C VAL A 218 -11.99 2.54 -3.04
N PRO A 219 -11.30 3.66 -3.34
CA PRO A 219 -11.87 4.99 -3.10
C PRO A 219 -13.08 5.28 -3.98
N LEU A 220 -13.13 4.75 -5.21
CA LEU A 220 -14.26 4.94 -6.11
C LEU A 220 -15.55 4.26 -5.59
N MET A 221 -15.44 3.08 -4.98
CA MET A 221 -16.61 2.30 -4.54
C MET A 221 -17.03 2.60 -3.10
N ILE A 222 -16.06 2.91 -2.23
CA ILE A 222 -16.28 3.08 -0.78
C ILE A 222 -16.32 4.56 -0.38
N GLY A 223 -15.64 5.43 -1.13
CA GLY A 223 -15.62 6.86 -0.89
C GLY A 223 -17.02 7.46 -0.99
N VAL A 224 -17.32 8.44 -0.17
CA VAL A 224 -18.55 9.24 -0.17
C VAL A 224 -18.23 10.70 -0.02
N GLY A 225 -18.69 11.51 -0.97
CA GLY A 225 -18.49 12.95 -0.94
C GLY A 225 -17.06 13.43 -1.26
N THR A 226 -16.80 14.67 -0.91
CA THR A 226 -15.49 15.34 -1.02
C THR A 226 -14.90 15.56 0.38
N PRO A 227 -13.57 15.50 0.56
CA PRO A 227 -12.53 15.26 -0.46
C PRO A 227 -12.48 13.81 -0.94
N THR A 228 -11.95 13.59 -2.15
CA THR A 228 -11.73 12.26 -2.73
C THR A 228 -10.24 11.89 -2.77
N MET A 229 -9.91 10.67 -3.20
CA MET A 229 -8.51 10.32 -3.44
C MET A 229 -8.07 10.71 -4.86
N MET A 230 -6.81 11.11 -5.01
CA MET A 230 -6.21 11.55 -6.28
C MET A 230 -6.48 10.61 -7.47
N THR A 231 -6.53 9.30 -7.23
CA THR A 231 -6.83 8.29 -8.28
C THR A 231 -8.24 8.45 -8.85
N VAL A 232 -9.22 8.85 -8.03
CA VAL A 232 -10.59 9.14 -8.45
C VAL A 232 -10.60 10.40 -9.30
N ASP A 233 -9.89 11.45 -8.89
CA ASP A 233 -9.79 12.72 -9.63
C ASP A 233 -9.12 12.53 -10.99
N MET A 234 -8.03 11.74 -11.06
CA MET A 234 -7.39 11.38 -12.33
C MET A 234 -8.38 10.68 -13.27
N ALA A 235 -9.10 9.67 -12.76
CA ALA A 235 -10.08 8.94 -13.54
C ALA A 235 -11.22 9.85 -14.03
N PHE A 236 -11.67 10.77 -13.17
CA PHE A 236 -12.72 11.72 -13.50
C PHE A 236 -12.27 12.71 -14.58
N ARG A 237 -11.03 13.24 -14.46
CA ARG A 237 -10.44 14.13 -15.49
C ARG A 237 -10.34 13.47 -16.84
N VAL A 238 -9.91 12.22 -16.90
CA VAL A 238 -9.81 11.47 -18.15
C VAL A 238 -11.19 11.15 -18.73
N ASN A 239 -12.07 10.53 -17.92
CA ASN A 239 -13.31 9.94 -18.43
C ASN A 239 -14.44 10.95 -18.63
N SER A 240 -14.52 12.00 -17.79
CA SER A 240 -15.63 12.94 -17.81
C SER A 240 -15.28 14.26 -18.49
N TYR A 241 -14.04 14.73 -18.37
CA TYR A 241 -13.62 16.02 -18.91
C TYR A 241 -12.72 15.91 -20.14
N GLY A 242 -12.14 14.76 -20.45
CA GLY A 242 -11.13 14.61 -21.49
C GLY A 242 -9.84 15.42 -21.24
N ASP A 243 -9.62 15.86 -19.99
CA ASP A 243 -8.52 16.74 -19.58
C ASP A 243 -7.31 15.88 -19.18
N TYR A 244 -6.66 15.29 -20.18
CA TYR A 244 -5.50 14.40 -19.99
C TYR A 244 -4.30 15.13 -19.40
N ALA A 245 -4.13 16.41 -19.68
CA ALA A 245 -2.98 17.18 -19.22
C ALA A 245 -3.00 17.37 -17.70
N VAL A 246 -4.16 17.72 -17.12
CA VAL A 246 -4.33 17.82 -15.64
C VAL A 246 -4.29 16.44 -14.99
N ALA A 247 -4.85 15.41 -15.61
CA ALA A 247 -4.74 14.04 -15.12
C ALA A 247 -3.27 13.57 -15.05
N ASN A 248 -2.48 13.86 -16.09
CA ASN A 248 -1.05 13.56 -16.12
C ASN A 248 -0.29 14.37 -15.07
N ALA A 249 -0.64 15.65 -14.83
CA ALA A 249 -0.03 16.46 -13.78
C ALA A 249 -0.30 15.89 -12.38
N LEU A 250 -1.53 15.42 -12.10
CA LEU A 250 -1.85 14.66 -10.87
C LEU A 250 -1.01 13.37 -10.76
N GLY A 251 -0.83 12.66 -11.90
CA GLY A 251 0.04 11.48 -11.99
C GLY A 251 1.49 11.79 -11.63
N VAL A 252 2.02 12.91 -12.12
CA VAL A 252 3.38 13.38 -11.77
C VAL A 252 3.49 13.68 -10.27
N VAL A 253 2.51 14.35 -9.69
CA VAL A 253 2.47 14.61 -8.23
C VAL A 253 2.48 13.29 -7.44
N SER A 254 1.65 12.32 -7.84
CA SER A 254 1.62 11.00 -7.22
C SER A 254 2.97 10.27 -7.35
N LEU A 255 3.59 10.32 -8.54
CA LEU A 255 4.90 9.73 -8.81
C LEU A 255 6.00 10.36 -7.93
N LEU A 256 6.00 11.68 -7.78
CA LEU A 256 6.96 12.39 -6.92
C LEU A 256 6.80 12.00 -5.45
N ILE A 257 5.57 11.89 -4.95
CA ILE A 257 5.29 11.47 -3.58
C ILE A 257 5.79 10.03 -3.35
N CYS A 258 5.40 9.09 -4.21
CA CYS A 258 5.83 7.69 -4.09
C CYS A 258 7.36 7.55 -4.28
N GLY A 259 7.94 8.29 -5.23
CA GLY A 259 9.36 8.30 -5.50
C GLY A 259 10.18 8.85 -4.34
N ALA A 260 9.74 9.94 -3.72
CA ALA A 260 10.39 10.52 -2.54
C ALA A 260 10.39 9.55 -1.35
N LEU A 261 9.24 8.91 -1.07
CA LEU A 261 9.12 7.90 -0.01
C LEU A 261 10.03 6.69 -0.27
N SER A 262 10.03 6.20 -1.50
CA SER A 262 10.87 5.06 -1.92
C SER A 262 12.37 5.40 -1.85
N TRP A 263 12.75 6.59 -2.30
CA TRP A 263 14.12 7.09 -2.24
C TRP A 263 14.62 7.22 -0.80
N PHE A 264 13.82 7.83 0.06
CA PHE A 264 14.16 8.00 1.48
C PHE A 264 14.40 6.64 2.16
N TYR A 265 13.50 5.68 1.87
CA TYR A 265 13.65 4.32 2.40
C TYR A 265 14.91 3.62 1.87
N LEU A 266 15.15 3.64 0.55
CA LEU A 266 16.31 3.01 -0.07
C LEU A 266 17.62 3.59 0.47
N ARG A 267 17.70 4.90 0.61
CA ARG A 267 18.87 5.57 1.16
C ARG A 267 19.19 5.09 2.58
N HIS A 268 18.17 4.99 3.45
CA HIS A 268 18.35 4.48 4.82
C HIS A 268 18.74 3.00 4.85
N SER A 269 18.12 2.17 4.03
CA SER A 269 18.41 0.73 3.96
C SER A 269 19.82 0.42 3.44
N LEU A 270 20.33 1.21 2.48
CA LEU A 270 21.69 1.04 1.95
C LEU A 270 22.77 1.49 2.94
N GLN A 271 22.51 2.53 3.74
CA GLN A 271 23.44 3.00 4.76
C GLN A 271 23.67 1.98 5.88
N GLN A 272 22.65 1.18 6.22
CA GLN A 272 22.76 0.12 7.22
C GLN A 272 23.62 -1.08 6.74
N LYS A 273 23.67 -1.34 5.44
CA LYS A 273 24.48 -2.43 4.86
C LYS A 273 25.93 -2.03 4.56
N GLY A 274 26.25 -0.74 4.51
CA GLY A 274 27.60 -0.24 4.25
C GLY A 274 28.42 0.04 5.52
N GLY A 275 27.89 -0.24 6.70
CA GLY A 275 28.54 -0.05 8.00
C GLY A 275 29.01 -1.36 8.66
N GLU A 276 28.85 -2.51 7.97
CA GLU A 276 29.46 -3.80 8.29
C GLU A 276 30.64 -4.08 7.34
#